data_e63c714ccd5bd3d5c48da016ed068dab
#
_entry.id   e63c714ccd5bd3d5c48da016ed068dab
#
_cell.length_a   1.000
_cell.length_b   1.000
_cell.length_c   1.000
_cell.angle_alpha   90.00
_cell.angle_beta   90.00
_cell.angle_gamma   90.00
#
_symmetry.space_group_name_H-M   'P 1'
#
loop_
_entity.id
_entity.type
_entity.pdbx_description
1 polymer ?
#
loop_
_entity_poly.entity_id
_entity_poly.type
_entity_poly.pdbx_seq_one_letter_code
_entity_poly.pdbx_strand_id
1 'polypeptide(L)'
;TVVLDAIRAVTGNYQVQESDFNEKKQNIEISMEVEISKEDLQQFHARGIVSSYKRYDTWERDFLKKLPTFEEEKLAFVCVINRGGQIRYDDGMHKNNQYIPMILPKLHFVDTTRDISSFQEDLLIFQKAEELSCLRSNACIFNEAKNCNHCFNCIGLINKKSPEELHLQETAKLLEYKIYQLNLNDFAIRMNQNYQKNGGVQEIVYSMQYEPDKLFSIQADVWQEDLKRLGPVEKLGNGMKNIYMLSLLETYVEEEKRMQSIIMVEYPELFLHPSLQKEASKILYQLSKKNQVIFTTHSPNMVVNFTRGQVCQMALDEEGYSIARQNVDIDNVLNDLGYSANDFLNVDFVFIVEGKQDKSRFPLLLEKYYTEIYDKKGQLSRIAIITTNSCTNIKTYANLKYMNQLYLRDQFLMIRDGDGKNPEELTGQLCSYYSERNQQDIDKLPRVQPQNVLILKYYSFENYFLNPEIMVKVGVVESVEQFWEILFDKWKQYLHRIKSGMHLKEVLGKDLESIEDLKAYFEEFKIYMRGHNLYDIFYGPFRD
;
A
#
# COMPACT_ATOMS: atom_id res chain seq x y z
N THR A 1 11.08 11.48 -7.29
CA THR A 1 12.00 10.97 -8.33
C THR A 1 13.43 10.86 -7.82
N VAL A 2 14.07 11.93 -7.27
CA VAL A 2 15.50 11.93 -6.85
C VAL A 2 15.87 10.75 -5.92
N VAL A 3 15.04 10.41 -4.93
CA VAL A 3 15.31 9.26 -4.04
C VAL A 3 15.24 7.94 -4.81
N LEU A 4 14.28 7.81 -5.74
CA LEU A 4 14.16 6.61 -6.57
C LEU A 4 15.37 6.47 -7.49
N ASP A 5 15.81 7.54 -8.12
CA ASP A 5 16.99 7.55 -9.00
C ASP A 5 18.27 7.25 -8.22
N ALA A 6 18.39 7.74 -6.98
CA ALA A 6 19.50 7.40 -6.10
C ALA A 6 19.55 5.88 -5.81
N ILE A 7 18.43 5.26 -5.46
CA ILE A 7 18.36 3.81 -5.22
C ILE A 7 18.67 3.02 -6.50
N ARG A 8 18.13 3.47 -7.64
CA ARG A 8 18.42 2.86 -8.95
C ARG A 8 19.91 2.97 -9.31
N ALA A 9 20.53 4.10 -9.02
CA ALA A 9 21.95 4.30 -9.26
C ALA A 9 22.82 3.38 -8.41
N VAL A 10 22.48 3.22 -7.10
CA VAL A 10 23.18 2.29 -6.20
C VAL A 10 23.06 0.84 -6.66
N THR A 11 21.90 0.44 -7.19
CA THR A 11 21.65 -0.93 -7.68
C THR A 11 22.11 -1.15 -9.14
N GLY A 12 22.72 -0.15 -9.77
CA GLY A 12 23.20 -0.23 -11.15
C GLY A 12 22.11 -0.14 -12.23
N ASN A 13 20.88 0.25 -11.84
CA ASN A 13 19.70 0.34 -12.73
C ASN A 13 19.42 1.78 -13.22
N TYR A 14 20.36 2.69 -13.05
CA TYR A 14 20.24 4.07 -13.50
C TYR A 14 21.58 4.57 -14.04
N GLN A 15 21.57 5.06 -15.27
CA GLN A 15 22.73 5.69 -15.86
C GLN A 15 22.72 7.18 -15.52
N VAL A 16 23.63 7.57 -14.63
CA VAL A 16 23.75 8.94 -14.16
C VAL A 16 24.14 9.87 -15.30
N GLN A 17 23.46 11.01 -15.40
CA GLN A 17 23.68 12.06 -16.38
C GLN A 17 24.43 13.26 -15.77
N GLU A 18 24.98 14.13 -16.60
CA GLU A 18 25.67 15.33 -16.13
C GLU A 18 24.75 16.26 -15.31
N SER A 19 23.47 16.31 -15.63
CA SER A 19 22.44 17.07 -14.90
C SER A 19 22.20 16.59 -13.46
N ASP A 20 22.61 15.36 -13.12
CA ASP A 20 22.41 14.80 -11.79
C ASP A 20 23.50 15.25 -10.81
N PHE A 21 24.58 15.85 -11.34
CA PHE A 21 25.68 16.33 -10.51
C PHE A 21 25.41 17.73 -9.99
N ASN A 22 25.64 17.91 -8.69
CA ASN A 22 25.71 19.26 -8.12
C ASN A 22 26.91 20.00 -8.70
N GLU A 23 26.70 21.26 -9.12
CA GLU A 23 27.75 22.08 -9.74
C GLU A 23 29.01 22.23 -8.88
N LYS A 24 28.86 22.22 -7.57
CA LYS A 24 29.95 22.40 -6.59
C LYS A 24 30.66 21.09 -6.22
N LYS A 25 30.16 19.91 -6.70
CA LYS A 25 30.66 18.59 -6.32
C LYS A 25 31.18 17.81 -7.52
N GLN A 26 32.25 17.05 -7.32
CA GLN A 26 32.83 16.21 -8.39
C GLN A 26 32.17 14.83 -8.46
N ASN A 27 31.65 14.34 -7.35
CA ASN A 27 31.05 13.03 -7.25
C ASN A 27 29.63 13.14 -6.66
N ILE A 28 28.80 12.17 -7.01
CA ILE A 28 27.57 11.87 -6.29
C ILE A 28 27.91 10.86 -5.20
N GLU A 29 27.49 11.12 -3.98
CA GLU A 29 27.69 10.25 -2.81
C GLU A 29 26.33 9.89 -2.24
N ILE A 30 26.03 8.60 -2.17
CA ILE A 30 24.76 8.06 -1.67
C ILE A 30 25.08 7.14 -0.50
N SER A 31 24.76 7.57 0.71
CA SER A 31 24.89 6.75 1.91
C SER A 31 23.70 5.81 2.02
N MET A 32 23.98 4.52 2.20
CA MET A 32 22.99 3.45 2.32
C MET A 32 23.25 2.62 3.57
N GLU A 33 22.18 2.24 4.24
CA GLU A 33 22.16 1.20 5.28
C GLU A 33 21.17 0.14 4.83
N VAL A 34 21.62 -1.11 4.75
CA VAL A 34 20.82 -2.26 4.34
C VAL A 34 20.67 -3.19 5.54
N GLU A 35 19.44 -3.50 5.91
CA GLU A 35 19.13 -4.53 6.89
C GLU A 35 19.13 -5.90 6.21
N ILE A 36 19.86 -6.86 6.79
CA ILE A 36 20.00 -8.23 6.29
C ILE A 36 19.67 -9.17 7.44
N SER A 37 18.51 -9.80 7.36
CA SER A 37 18.04 -10.73 8.39
C SER A 37 18.83 -12.05 8.41
N LYS A 38 18.65 -12.82 9.47
CA LYS A 38 19.24 -14.17 9.53
C LYS A 38 18.70 -15.08 8.44
N GLU A 39 17.46 -14.91 8.08
CA GLU A 39 16.80 -15.63 6.97
C GLU A 39 17.46 -15.28 5.63
N ASP A 40 17.79 -14.00 5.41
CA ASP A 40 18.50 -13.57 4.21
C ASP A 40 19.91 -14.16 4.14
N LEU A 41 20.64 -14.17 5.25
CA LEU A 41 21.96 -14.80 5.31
C LEU A 41 21.91 -16.30 4.99
N GLN A 42 20.89 -17.03 5.44
CA GLN A 42 20.69 -18.43 5.10
C GLN A 42 20.41 -18.60 3.60
N GLN A 43 19.63 -17.70 3.01
CA GLN A 43 19.38 -17.73 1.57
C GLN A 43 20.64 -17.38 0.76
N PHE A 44 21.45 -16.42 1.22
CA PHE A 44 22.74 -16.10 0.60
C PHE A 44 23.67 -17.31 0.60
N HIS A 45 23.78 -18.00 1.73
CA HIS A 45 24.55 -19.24 1.82
C HIS A 45 24.04 -20.33 0.85
N ALA A 46 22.73 -20.58 0.85
CA ALA A 46 22.12 -21.60 0.00
C ALA A 46 22.35 -21.36 -1.50
N ARG A 47 22.46 -20.09 -1.91
CA ARG A 47 22.71 -19.67 -3.30
C ARG A 47 24.18 -19.41 -3.62
N GLY A 48 25.07 -19.56 -2.64
CA GLY A 48 26.49 -19.29 -2.82
C GLY A 48 26.84 -17.83 -3.09
N ILE A 49 25.99 -16.88 -2.63
CA ILE A 49 26.25 -15.45 -2.78
C ILE A 49 27.44 -15.06 -1.93
N VAL A 50 28.32 -14.20 -2.46
CA VAL A 50 29.61 -13.79 -1.90
C VAL A 50 30.62 -14.93 -1.89
N SER A 51 30.22 -16.16 -1.58
CA SER A 51 31.09 -17.34 -1.51
C SER A 51 30.29 -18.63 -1.58
N SER A 52 30.90 -19.69 -2.07
CA SER A 52 30.28 -21.03 -2.11
C SER A 52 30.99 -21.98 -1.14
N TYR A 53 30.32 -22.30 -0.04
CA TYR A 53 30.79 -23.25 0.97
C TYR A 53 29.66 -24.20 1.36
N LYS A 54 30.00 -25.47 1.62
CA LYS A 54 29.01 -26.46 2.07
C LYS A 54 28.48 -26.20 3.49
N ARG A 55 29.31 -25.62 4.36
CA ARG A 55 28.99 -25.37 5.77
C ARG A 55 28.70 -23.89 6.00
N TYR A 56 27.57 -23.59 6.62
CA TYR A 56 27.14 -22.24 6.94
C TYR A 56 28.19 -21.47 7.78
N ASP A 57 28.70 -22.07 8.87
CA ASP A 57 29.69 -21.41 9.75
C ASP A 57 30.98 -20.98 9.01
N THR A 58 31.35 -21.72 7.96
CA THR A 58 32.54 -21.40 7.14
C THR A 58 32.21 -20.26 6.17
N TRP A 59 31.03 -20.31 5.58
CA TRP A 59 30.52 -19.26 4.73
C TRP A 59 30.33 -17.94 5.49
N GLU A 60 29.73 -17.98 6.67
CA GLU A 60 29.47 -16.80 7.50
C GLU A 60 30.77 -16.09 7.90
N ARG A 61 31.79 -16.84 8.32
CA ARG A 61 33.12 -16.27 8.63
C ARG A 61 33.77 -15.60 7.42
N ASP A 62 33.62 -16.16 6.23
CA ASP A 62 34.13 -15.57 5.00
C ASP A 62 33.31 -14.37 4.55
N PHE A 63 31.99 -14.43 4.75
CA PHE A 63 31.06 -13.30 4.53
C PHE A 63 31.44 -12.09 5.38
N LEU A 64 31.60 -12.28 6.68
CA LEU A 64 32.02 -11.21 7.63
C LEU A 64 33.42 -10.66 7.30
N LYS A 65 34.32 -11.48 6.79
CA LYS A 65 35.63 -11.02 6.35
C LYS A 65 35.56 -10.16 5.08
N LYS A 66 34.64 -10.46 4.18
CA LYS A 66 34.44 -9.74 2.91
C LYS A 66 33.58 -8.48 3.07
N LEU A 67 32.70 -8.46 4.06
CA LEU A 67 31.83 -7.36 4.42
C LEU A 67 32.05 -6.97 5.89
N PRO A 68 33.21 -6.37 6.21
CA PRO A 68 33.65 -6.16 7.60
C PRO A 68 32.82 -5.13 8.36
N THR A 69 32.03 -4.33 7.68
CA THR A 69 31.13 -3.33 8.29
C THR A 69 29.72 -3.87 8.51
N PHE A 70 29.48 -5.16 8.22
CA PHE A 70 28.24 -5.82 8.58
C PHE A 70 28.20 -6.12 10.07
N GLU A 71 27.37 -5.42 10.81
CA GLU A 71 27.20 -5.51 12.25
C GLU A 71 25.72 -5.37 12.63
N GLU A 72 25.25 -6.11 13.62
CA GLU A 72 23.87 -6.07 14.11
C GLU A 72 22.79 -6.18 13.02
N GLU A 73 22.97 -7.10 12.06
CA GLU A 73 22.06 -7.30 10.92
C GLU A 73 21.99 -6.09 9.95
N LYS A 74 22.96 -5.17 10.01
CA LYS A 74 23.03 -3.98 9.17
C LYS A 74 24.36 -3.89 8.45
N LEU A 75 24.29 -3.43 7.20
CA LEU A 75 25.44 -3.08 6.39
C LEU A 75 25.34 -1.62 5.94
N ALA A 76 26.25 -0.78 6.40
CA ALA A 76 26.35 0.61 5.98
C ALA A 76 27.49 0.77 4.96
N PHE A 77 27.23 1.54 3.90
CA PHE A 77 28.22 1.88 2.88
C PHE A 77 27.85 3.18 2.17
N VAL A 78 28.81 3.73 1.44
CA VAL A 78 28.61 4.90 0.58
C VAL A 78 28.87 4.50 -0.87
N CYS A 79 27.85 4.66 -1.71
CA CYS A 79 27.99 4.54 -3.16
C CYS A 79 28.50 5.86 -3.71
N VAL A 80 29.65 5.83 -4.37
CA VAL A 80 30.30 7.00 -4.96
C VAL A 80 30.32 6.85 -6.47
N ILE A 81 29.72 7.83 -7.17
CA ILE A 81 29.65 7.84 -8.63
C ILE A 81 30.40 9.09 -9.14
N ASN A 82 31.39 8.88 -9.98
CA ASN A 82 32.14 9.97 -10.59
C ASN A 82 31.49 10.45 -11.90
N ARG A 83 31.91 11.58 -12.41
CA ARG A 83 31.43 12.16 -13.70
C ARG A 83 31.67 11.25 -14.93
N GLY A 84 32.59 10.30 -14.81
CA GLY A 84 32.81 9.27 -15.83
C GLY A 84 31.86 8.07 -15.73
N GLY A 85 30.88 8.11 -14.83
CA GLY A 85 29.89 7.02 -14.65
C GLY A 85 30.44 5.81 -13.89
N GLN A 86 31.65 5.88 -13.32
CA GLN A 86 32.18 4.77 -12.53
C GLN A 86 31.56 4.76 -11.13
N ILE A 87 31.03 3.59 -10.75
CA ILE A 87 30.40 3.35 -9.45
C ILE A 87 31.42 2.63 -8.54
N ARG A 88 31.53 3.09 -7.31
CA ARG A 88 32.34 2.46 -6.26
C ARG A 88 31.52 2.35 -4.99
N TYR A 89 31.71 1.27 -4.27
CA TYR A 89 31.04 0.99 -2.99
C TYR A 89 32.05 1.06 -1.86
N ASP A 90 32.08 2.17 -1.15
CA ASP A 90 32.98 2.42 -0.03
C ASP A 90 32.30 1.97 1.27
N ASP A 91 32.87 0.96 1.92
CA ASP A 91 32.39 0.43 3.20
C ASP A 91 33.11 1.03 4.42
N GLY A 92 33.93 2.06 4.20
CA GLY A 92 34.75 2.68 5.23
C GLY A 92 36.08 1.96 5.50
N MET A 93 36.20 0.67 5.14
CA MET A 93 37.46 -0.09 5.19
C MET A 93 38.06 -0.28 3.80
N HIS A 94 37.22 -0.50 2.81
CA HIS A 94 37.61 -0.67 1.41
C HIS A 94 36.96 0.43 0.56
N LYS A 95 37.77 1.18 -0.17
CA LYS A 95 37.26 2.24 -1.08
C LYS A 95 36.37 1.74 -2.20
N ASN A 96 36.39 0.44 -2.49
CA ASN A 96 35.51 -0.22 -3.46
C ASN A 96 35.35 -1.70 -3.10
N ASN A 97 34.35 -2.02 -2.31
CA ASN A 97 34.04 -3.40 -1.96
C ASN A 97 33.15 -4.03 -3.04
N GLN A 98 33.75 -4.93 -3.82
CA GLN A 98 33.10 -5.62 -4.94
C GLN A 98 32.00 -6.61 -4.51
N TYR A 99 31.89 -6.93 -3.22
CA TYR A 99 30.90 -7.88 -2.69
C TYR A 99 29.58 -7.20 -2.34
N ILE A 100 29.56 -5.88 -2.15
CA ILE A 100 28.33 -5.13 -1.85
C ILE A 100 27.29 -5.28 -2.97
N PRO A 101 27.61 -5.10 -4.26
CA PRO A 101 26.61 -5.29 -5.33
C PRO A 101 26.00 -6.70 -5.38
N MET A 102 26.72 -7.71 -4.88
CA MET A 102 26.25 -9.11 -4.90
C MET A 102 25.12 -9.39 -3.91
N ILE A 103 25.05 -8.60 -2.84
CA ILE A 103 24.06 -8.76 -1.77
C ILE A 103 22.89 -7.78 -1.89
N LEU A 104 22.99 -6.78 -2.77
CA LEU A 104 21.89 -5.85 -2.96
C LEU A 104 20.66 -6.58 -3.48
N PRO A 105 19.47 -6.28 -2.92
CA PRO A 105 18.24 -6.89 -3.39
C PRO A 105 17.95 -6.50 -4.83
N LYS A 106 17.29 -7.40 -5.55
CA LYS A 106 16.85 -7.13 -6.92
C LYS A 106 15.86 -5.97 -6.93
N LEU A 107 16.04 -5.06 -7.86
CA LEU A 107 15.17 -3.91 -8.04
C LEU A 107 14.17 -4.17 -9.18
N HIS A 108 12.89 -3.98 -8.90
CA HIS A 108 11.83 -3.88 -9.90
C HIS A 108 11.32 -2.44 -9.94
N PHE A 109 11.46 -1.81 -11.08
CA PHE A 109 11.08 -0.41 -11.26
C PHE A 109 9.99 -0.28 -12.31
N VAL A 110 8.87 0.32 -11.92
CA VAL A 110 7.75 0.66 -12.78
C VAL A 110 7.73 2.17 -12.95
N ASP A 111 8.18 2.64 -14.10
CA ASP A 111 8.23 4.06 -14.43
C ASP A 111 6.88 4.60 -14.95
N THR A 112 6.87 5.86 -15.31
CA THR A 112 5.68 6.54 -15.84
C THR A 112 5.31 6.12 -17.26
N THR A 113 6.23 5.53 -18.03
CA THR A 113 5.99 5.11 -19.41
C THR A 113 5.11 3.89 -19.50
N ARG A 114 5.11 3.05 -18.45
CA ARG A 114 4.34 1.80 -18.38
C ARG A 114 4.60 0.88 -19.58
N ASP A 115 5.89 0.69 -19.91
CA ASP A 115 6.27 -0.29 -20.93
C ASP A 115 6.01 -1.71 -20.44
N ILE A 116 4.88 -2.26 -20.89
CA ILE A 116 4.42 -3.59 -20.49
C ILE A 116 5.33 -4.66 -21.05
N SER A 117 5.75 -4.54 -22.30
CA SER A 117 6.47 -5.61 -23.01
C SER A 117 7.78 -5.92 -22.32
N SER A 118 8.61 -4.89 -22.07
CA SER A 118 9.89 -5.04 -21.37
C SER A 118 9.69 -5.56 -19.93
N PHE A 119 8.75 -4.97 -19.21
CA PHE A 119 8.48 -5.35 -17.82
C PHE A 119 7.96 -6.79 -17.68
N GLN A 120 7.06 -7.20 -18.58
CA GLN A 120 6.51 -8.55 -18.63
C GLN A 120 7.57 -9.58 -18.95
N GLU A 121 8.42 -9.30 -19.95
CA GLU A 121 9.52 -10.20 -20.30
C GLU A 121 10.47 -10.41 -19.14
N ASP A 122 10.86 -9.33 -18.46
CA ASP A 122 11.75 -9.41 -17.31
C ASP A 122 11.16 -10.27 -16.18
N LEU A 123 9.89 -10.09 -15.85
CA LEU A 123 9.26 -10.85 -14.78
C LEU A 123 9.02 -12.32 -15.16
N LEU A 124 8.49 -12.60 -16.35
CA LEU A 124 8.12 -13.96 -16.76
C LEU A 124 9.34 -14.84 -17.08
N ILE A 125 10.40 -14.26 -17.63
CA ILE A 125 11.64 -15.00 -17.90
C ILE A 125 12.29 -15.44 -16.59
N PHE A 126 12.15 -14.67 -15.52
CA PHE A 126 12.68 -15.06 -14.22
C PHE A 126 11.88 -16.16 -13.51
N GLN A 127 10.67 -16.48 -13.92
CA GLN A 127 9.81 -17.46 -13.22
C GLN A 127 10.20 -18.94 -13.45
N LYS A 128 10.65 -19.31 -14.66
CA LYS A 128 11.01 -20.72 -14.97
C LYS A 128 12.47 -20.92 -15.39
N ALA A 129 13.34 -20.14 -14.91
CA ALA A 129 14.30 -19.53 -15.72
C ALA A 129 15.76 -19.73 -15.35
N GLU A 130 16.13 -20.78 -14.66
CA GLU A 130 17.53 -21.17 -14.79
C GLU A 130 17.87 -21.39 -16.28
N GLU A 131 17.03 -22.05 -17.03
CA GLU A 131 17.24 -22.30 -18.46
C GLU A 131 17.12 -21.05 -19.33
N LEU A 132 16.11 -20.19 -19.08
CA LEU A 132 15.90 -18.98 -19.89
C LEU A 132 16.85 -17.84 -19.51
N SER A 133 17.19 -17.68 -18.23
CA SER A 133 18.19 -16.71 -17.80
C SER A 133 19.57 -17.03 -18.34
N CYS A 134 19.87 -18.32 -18.45
CA CYS A 134 21.11 -18.81 -19.06
C CYS A 134 21.22 -18.45 -20.55
N LEU A 135 20.09 -18.38 -21.29
CA LEU A 135 20.11 -17.93 -22.69
C LEU A 135 20.54 -16.48 -22.87
N ARG A 136 20.19 -15.62 -21.90
CA ARG A 136 20.56 -14.19 -21.90
C ARG A 136 21.96 -13.94 -21.33
N SER A 137 22.51 -14.90 -20.60
CA SER A 137 23.87 -14.78 -20.09
C SER A 137 24.88 -15.18 -21.15
N ASN A 138 25.88 -14.36 -21.41
CA ASN A 138 27.04 -14.73 -22.22
C ASN A 138 27.99 -15.71 -21.46
N ALA A 139 27.50 -16.45 -20.50
CA ALA A 139 28.28 -17.37 -19.71
C ALA A 139 28.60 -18.64 -20.50
N CYS A 140 29.78 -19.21 -20.28
CA CYS A 140 30.17 -20.46 -20.91
C CYS A 140 29.40 -21.64 -20.31
N ILE A 141 28.82 -22.52 -21.14
CA ILE A 141 28.05 -23.71 -20.74
C ILE A 141 28.84 -24.64 -19.79
N PHE A 142 30.17 -24.69 -19.92
CA PHE A 142 31.04 -25.52 -19.08
C PHE A 142 31.74 -24.80 -17.95
N ASN A 143 31.68 -23.47 -17.91
CA ASN A 143 32.33 -22.67 -16.87
C ASN A 143 31.66 -21.29 -16.78
N GLU A 144 30.66 -21.16 -15.92
CA GLU A 144 29.84 -19.96 -15.72
C GLU A 144 30.66 -18.69 -15.39
N ALA A 145 31.88 -18.86 -14.86
CA ALA A 145 32.78 -17.73 -14.58
C ALA A 145 33.46 -17.17 -15.83
N LYS A 146 33.30 -17.79 -17.00
CA LYS A 146 33.91 -17.34 -18.26
C LYS A 146 32.88 -16.76 -19.19
N ASN A 147 33.21 -15.61 -19.77
CA ASN A 147 32.44 -15.01 -20.86
C ASN A 147 32.67 -15.79 -22.16
N CYS A 148 31.60 -16.07 -22.87
CA CYS A 148 31.56 -16.91 -24.05
C CYS A 148 31.22 -16.14 -25.33
N ASN A 149 31.94 -15.06 -25.60
CA ASN A 149 31.77 -14.29 -26.84
C ASN A 149 32.51 -14.98 -28.00
N HIS A 150 31.76 -15.45 -29.00
CA HIS A 150 32.27 -16.11 -30.19
C HIS A 150 33.27 -17.26 -29.93
N CYS A 151 33.15 -17.93 -28.78
CA CYS A 151 33.90 -19.14 -28.47
C CYS A 151 33.05 -20.35 -28.84
N PHE A 152 33.57 -21.21 -29.76
CA PHE A 152 32.87 -22.37 -30.28
C PHE A 152 33.54 -23.71 -29.92
N ASN A 153 34.39 -23.74 -28.91
CA ASN A 153 35.11 -24.93 -28.47
C ASN A 153 34.19 -26.08 -28.01
N CYS A 154 32.97 -25.74 -27.55
CA CYS A 154 31.98 -26.74 -27.13
C CYS A 154 31.21 -27.41 -28.27
N ILE A 155 31.23 -26.84 -29.49
CA ILE A 155 30.40 -27.31 -30.62
C ILE A 155 30.67 -28.79 -30.97
N GLY A 156 31.92 -29.24 -30.88
CA GLY A 156 32.26 -30.63 -31.12
C GLY A 156 31.64 -31.64 -30.13
N LEU A 157 31.37 -31.20 -28.90
CA LEU A 157 30.66 -31.99 -27.89
C LEU A 157 29.14 -31.91 -28.08
N ILE A 158 28.62 -30.74 -28.37
CA ILE A 158 27.21 -30.52 -28.63
C ILE A 158 26.72 -31.33 -29.83
N ASN A 159 27.46 -31.34 -30.93
CA ASN A 159 27.13 -32.10 -32.14
C ASN A 159 27.13 -33.63 -31.97
N LYS A 160 27.63 -34.18 -30.87
CA LYS A 160 27.57 -35.61 -30.56
C LYS A 160 26.26 -36.02 -29.87
N LYS A 161 25.48 -35.08 -29.39
CA LYS A 161 24.21 -35.30 -28.70
C LYS A 161 23.07 -35.45 -29.70
N SER A 162 22.09 -36.27 -29.38
CA SER A 162 20.83 -36.31 -30.11
C SER A 162 20.01 -35.04 -29.82
N PRO A 163 19.07 -34.63 -30.67
CA PRO A 163 18.22 -33.47 -30.43
C PRO A 163 17.46 -33.52 -29.11
N GLU A 164 17.12 -34.69 -28.61
CA GLU A 164 16.41 -34.93 -27.35
C GLU A 164 17.29 -34.73 -26.11
N GLU A 165 18.61 -34.88 -26.27
CA GLU A 165 19.61 -34.71 -25.20
C GLU A 165 20.16 -33.26 -25.10
N LEU A 166 19.81 -32.43 -26.08
CA LEU A 166 20.28 -31.03 -26.09
C LEU A 166 19.49 -30.17 -25.09
N HIS A 167 20.20 -29.54 -24.19
CA HIS A 167 19.64 -28.48 -23.37
C HIS A 167 19.42 -27.20 -24.19
N LEU A 168 18.52 -26.34 -23.75
CA LEU A 168 18.14 -25.09 -24.44
C LEU A 168 19.37 -24.21 -24.76
N GLN A 169 20.31 -24.08 -23.81
CA GLN A 169 21.58 -23.35 -24.00
C GLN A 169 22.46 -23.97 -25.10
N GLU A 170 22.56 -25.27 -25.16
CA GLU A 170 23.36 -25.96 -26.17
C GLU A 170 22.78 -25.77 -27.57
N THR A 171 21.44 -25.80 -27.66
CA THR A 171 20.72 -25.51 -28.91
C THR A 171 20.94 -24.06 -29.36
N ALA A 172 20.86 -23.11 -28.44
CA ALA A 172 21.13 -21.70 -28.71
C ALA A 172 22.59 -21.48 -29.17
N LYS A 173 23.54 -22.16 -28.52
CA LYS A 173 24.96 -22.08 -28.90
C LYS A 173 25.24 -22.71 -30.28
N LEU A 174 24.52 -23.75 -30.63
CA LEU A 174 24.57 -24.33 -31.96
C LEU A 174 23.99 -23.37 -33.01
N LEU A 175 22.90 -22.70 -32.69
CA LEU A 175 22.32 -21.65 -33.55
C LEU A 175 23.30 -20.48 -33.74
N GLU A 176 23.90 -19.97 -32.66
CA GLU A 176 24.94 -18.91 -32.71
C GLU A 176 26.09 -19.31 -33.64
N TYR A 177 26.59 -20.56 -33.50
CA TYR A 177 27.65 -21.10 -34.37
C TYR A 177 27.24 -21.16 -35.85
N LYS A 178 26.00 -21.58 -36.13
CA LYS A 178 25.47 -21.61 -37.49
C LYS A 178 25.35 -20.21 -38.10
N ILE A 179 24.87 -19.24 -37.32
CA ILE A 179 24.79 -17.85 -37.75
C ILE A 179 26.19 -17.27 -37.99
N TYR A 180 27.16 -17.56 -37.11
CA TYR A 180 28.54 -17.12 -37.28
C TYR A 180 29.20 -17.67 -38.53
N GLN A 181 28.84 -18.88 -38.94
CA GLN A 181 29.33 -19.48 -40.19
C GLN A 181 28.72 -18.85 -41.45
N LEU A 182 27.59 -18.15 -41.34
CA LEU A 182 27.01 -17.41 -42.44
C LEU A 182 27.86 -16.15 -42.67
N ASN A 183 28.73 -16.17 -43.66
CA ASN A 183 29.52 -15.01 -43.99
C ASN A 183 28.86 -14.18 -45.10
N LEU A 184 29.07 -12.87 -45.05
CA LEU A 184 28.61 -11.89 -46.05
C LEU A 184 29.76 -11.46 -47.00
N ASN A 185 30.79 -12.30 -47.15
CA ASN A 185 32.00 -11.93 -47.88
C ASN A 185 31.72 -11.54 -49.33
N ASP A 186 30.88 -12.27 -50.05
CA ASP A 186 30.55 -11.94 -51.44
C ASP A 186 29.80 -10.60 -51.53
N PHE A 187 28.97 -10.28 -50.56
CA PHE A 187 28.30 -8.98 -50.47
C PHE A 187 29.31 -7.89 -50.09
N ALA A 188 30.18 -8.14 -49.12
CA ALA A 188 31.23 -7.23 -48.67
C ALA A 188 32.18 -6.85 -49.83
N ILE A 189 32.62 -7.83 -50.63
CA ILE A 189 33.46 -7.59 -51.77
C ILE A 189 32.79 -6.66 -52.79
N ARG A 190 31.55 -6.92 -53.17
CA ARG A 190 30.82 -6.07 -54.12
C ARG A 190 30.55 -4.69 -53.53
N MET A 191 30.22 -4.61 -52.26
CA MET A 191 30.00 -3.34 -51.58
C MET A 191 31.29 -2.51 -51.53
N ASN A 192 32.44 -3.11 -51.19
CA ASN A 192 33.72 -2.44 -51.15
C ASN A 192 34.18 -1.95 -52.52
N GLN A 193 33.95 -2.77 -53.56
CA GLN A 193 34.23 -2.33 -54.95
C GLN A 193 33.42 -1.07 -55.30
N ASN A 194 32.12 -1.03 -55.00
CA ASN A 194 31.30 0.12 -55.26
C ASN A 194 31.68 1.33 -54.37
N TYR A 195 32.01 1.08 -53.10
CA TYR A 195 32.39 2.09 -52.14
C TYR A 195 33.71 2.79 -52.57
N GLN A 196 34.71 2.00 -52.97
CA GLN A 196 35.97 2.50 -53.50
C GLN A 196 35.77 3.30 -54.81
N LYS A 197 34.94 2.81 -55.72
CA LYS A 197 34.58 3.48 -56.98
C LYS A 197 33.93 4.84 -56.70
N ASN A 198 33.22 5.00 -55.62
CA ASN A 198 32.55 6.24 -55.22
C ASN A 198 33.40 7.11 -54.27
N GLY A 199 34.73 6.81 -54.14
CA GLY A 199 35.68 7.60 -53.40
C GLY A 199 35.91 7.21 -51.94
N GLY A 200 35.37 6.08 -51.49
CA GLY A 200 35.64 5.54 -50.17
C GLY A 200 37.05 4.95 -50.10
N VAL A 201 37.75 5.13 -49.00
CA VAL A 201 39.15 4.67 -48.80
C VAL A 201 39.28 3.56 -47.74
N GLN A 202 38.22 3.28 -46.98
CA GLN A 202 38.22 2.29 -45.91
C GLN A 202 37.62 0.96 -46.38
N GLU A 203 37.99 -0.11 -45.72
CA GLU A 203 37.37 -1.44 -45.95
C GLU A 203 36.17 -1.60 -45.04
N ILE A 204 35.02 -1.97 -45.62
CA ILE A 204 33.79 -2.27 -44.90
C ILE A 204 33.69 -3.79 -44.71
N VAL A 205 33.55 -4.18 -43.46
CA VAL A 205 33.38 -5.59 -43.06
C VAL A 205 31.99 -5.79 -42.50
N TYR A 206 31.28 -6.78 -42.98
CA TYR A 206 29.97 -7.17 -42.44
C TYR A 206 30.11 -8.40 -41.56
N SER A 207 29.53 -8.34 -40.37
CA SER A 207 29.40 -9.49 -39.46
C SER A 207 27.96 -9.67 -39.06
N MET A 208 27.53 -10.91 -38.94
CA MET A 208 26.25 -11.26 -38.32
C MET A 208 26.47 -11.42 -36.83
N GLN A 209 25.68 -10.71 -36.02
CA GLN A 209 25.71 -10.84 -34.57
C GLN A 209 24.48 -11.63 -34.11
N TYR A 210 24.70 -12.48 -33.13
CA TYR A 210 23.65 -13.22 -32.44
C TYR A 210 23.25 -12.42 -31.19
N GLU A 211 21.98 -12.00 -31.12
CA GLU A 211 21.44 -11.26 -30.01
C GLU A 211 20.46 -12.16 -29.24
N PRO A 212 20.88 -12.80 -28.13
CA PRO A 212 20.03 -13.72 -27.36
C PRO A 212 18.72 -13.10 -26.91
N ASP A 213 18.75 -11.80 -26.59
CA ASP A 213 17.59 -11.05 -26.08
C ASP A 213 16.46 -10.91 -27.10
N LYS A 214 16.75 -11.14 -28.39
CA LYS A 214 15.78 -11.05 -29.49
C LYS A 214 15.30 -12.39 -30.04
N LEU A 215 15.73 -13.51 -29.42
CA LEU A 215 15.35 -14.85 -29.89
C LEU A 215 13.87 -15.18 -29.76
N PHE A 216 13.24 -14.65 -28.73
CA PHE A 216 11.82 -14.85 -28.46
C PHE A 216 11.25 -13.65 -27.71
N SER A 217 9.96 -13.44 -27.85
CA SER A 217 9.20 -12.47 -27.06
C SER A 217 8.01 -13.17 -26.41
N ILE A 218 7.60 -12.66 -25.25
CA ILE A 218 6.42 -13.16 -24.57
C ILE A 218 5.28 -12.22 -24.91
N GLN A 219 4.23 -12.73 -25.54
CA GLN A 219 3.02 -12.00 -25.86
C GLN A 219 1.93 -12.43 -24.88
N ALA A 220 1.25 -11.44 -24.28
CA ALA A 220 0.06 -11.65 -23.47
C ALA A 220 -1.16 -11.10 -24.22
N ASP A 221 -2.21 -11.91 -24.30
CA ASP A 221 -3.46 -11.54 -24.92
C ASP A 221 -4.59 -11.56 -23.89
N VAL A 222 -5.49 -10.59 -24.00
CA VAL A 222 -6.70 -10.47 -23.18
C VAL A 222 -7.92 -10.86 -23.99
N TRP A 223 -8.76 -11.71 -23.41
CA TRP A 223 -10.07 -12.01 -23.99
C TRP A 223 -11.01 -10.81 -23.83
N GLN A 224 -11.51 -10.32 -24.93
CA GLN A 224 -12.47 -9.20 -24.99
C GLN A 224 -13.87 -9.76 -25.17
N GLU A 225 -14.66 -9.82 -24.09
CA GLU A 225 -16.02 -10.39 -24.09
C GLU A 225 -16.95 -9.72 -25.12
N ASP A 226 -16.92 -8.38 -25.20
CA ASP A 226 -17.77 -7.60 -26.11
C ASP A 226 -17.49 -7.91 -27.59
N LEU A 227 -16.24 -8.20 -27.91
CA LEU A 227 -15.79 -8.46 -29.28
C LEU A 227 -15.59 -9.95 -29.57
N LYS A 228 -15.73 -10.81 -28.57
CA LYS A 228 -15.50 -12.26 -28.63
C LYS A 228 -14.18 -12.63 -29.34
N ARG A 229 -13.12 -11.91 -29.00
CA ARG A 229 -11.80 -12.12 -29.60
C ARG A 229 -10.67 -11.87 -28.59
N LEU A 230 -9.51 -12.45 -28.87
CA LEU A 230 -8.25 -12.11 -28.19
C LEU A 230 -7.70 -10.79 -28.75
N GLY A 231 -7.12 -9.99 -27.88
CA GLY A 231 -6.39 -8.79 -28.25
C GLY A 231 -5.17 -8.59 -27.35
N PRO A 232 -4.07 -8.04 -27.86
CA PRO A 232 -2.85 -7.88 -27.10
C PRO A 232 -3.06 -6.94 -25.91
N VAL A 233 -2.40 -7.27 -24.78
CA VAL A 233 -2.46 -6.50 -23.51
C VAL A 233 -2.04 -5.04 -23.74
N GLU A 234 -1.14 -4.80 -24.68
CA GLU A 234 -0.66 -3.46 -25.06
C GLU A 234 -1.78 -2.55 -25.60
N LYS A 235 -2.89 -3.12 -26.02
CA LYS A 235 -4.09 -2.36 -26.48
C LYS A 235 -5.09 -2.07 -25.37
N LEU A 236 -4.85 -2.52 -24.16
CA LEU A 236 -5.66 -2.10 -23.00
C LEU A 236 -5.58 -0.59 -22.79
N GLY A 237 -6.61 -0.02 -22.21
CA GLY A 237 -6.56 1.36 -21.72
C GLY A 237 -5.48 1.52 -20.64
N ASN A 238 -4.85 2.68 -20.56
CA ASN A 238 -3.69 2.91 -19.68
C ASN A 238 -3.94 2.57 -18.21
N GLY A 239 -5.15 2.79 -17.68
CA GLY A 239 -5.51 2.38 -16.33
C GLY A 239 -5.47 0.87 -16.15
N MET A 240 -6.01 0.10 -17.11
CA MET A 240 -5.98 -1.36 -17.04
C MET A 240 -4.57 -1.93 -17.25
N LYS A 241 -3.73 -1.28 -18.06
CA LYS A 241 -2.30 -1.60 -18.16
C LYS A 241 -1.60 -1.48 -16.81
N ASN A 242 -1.87 -0.39 -16.09
CA ASN A 242 -1.29 -0.16 -14.77
C ASN A 242 -1.72 -1.25 -13.76
N ILE A 243 -2.99 -1.59 -13.72
CA ILE A 243 -3.48 -2.69 -12.87
C ILE A 243 -2.86 -4.03 -13.28
N TYR A 244 -2.75 -4.30 -14.58
CA TYR A 244 -2.08 -5.51 -15.08
C TYR A 244 -0.62 -5.61 -14.59
N MET A 245 0.16 -4.53 -14.70
CA MET A 245 1.55 -4.51 -14.25
C MET A 245 1.68 -4.74 -12.74
N LEU A 246 0.81 -4.11 -11.93
CA LEU A 246 0.78 -4.32 -10.48
C LEU A 246 0.38 -5.76 -10.13
N SER A 247 -0.61 -6.32 -10.82
CA SER A 247 -1.03 -7.72 -10.62
C SER A 247 0.05 -8.72 -11.05
N LEU A 248 0.80 -8.40 -12.11
CA LEU A 248 1.93 -9.21 -12.55
C LEU A 248 3.04 -9.22 -11.49
N LEU A 249 3.35 -8.06 -10.87
CA LEU A 249 4.27 -7.97 -9.73
C LEU A 249 3.78 -8.80 -8.54
N GLU A 250 2.50 -8.68 -8.19
CA GLU A 250 1.92 -9.44 -7.08
C GLU A 250 2.08 -10.95 -7.31
N THR A 251 1.72 -11.43 -8.50
CA THR A 251 1.88 -12.84 -8.89
C THR A 251 3.34 -13.28 -8.85
N TYR A 252 4.25 -12.43 -9.31
CA TYR A 252 5.68 -12.71 -9.29
C TYR A 252 6.23 -12.88 -7.87
N VAL A 253 5.76 -12.07 -6.94
CA VAL A 253 6.24 -12.05 -5.55
C VAL A 253 5.65 -13.17 -4.69
N GLU A 254 4.49 -13.72 -5.06
CA GLU A 254 3.85 -14.82 -4.33
C GLU A 254 4.63 -16.13 -4.38
N GLU A 255 5.58 -16.28 -5.30
CA GLU A 255 6.41 -17.48 -5.37
C GLU A 255 7.34 -17.61 -4.15
N GLU A 256 7.14 -18.67 -3.35
CA GLU A 256 7.70 -18.88 -2.00
C GLU A 256 9.24 -18.91 -1.88
N LYS A 257 9.97 -19.11 -2.96
CA LYS A 257 11.43 -19.34 -2.96
C LYS A 257 12.28 -18.12 -3.29
N ARG A 258 11.69 -16.92 -3.34
CA ARG A 258 12.42 -15.72 -3.81
C ARG A 258 12.99 -14.92 -2.66
N MET A 259 14.15 -14.33 -2.90
CA MET A 259 14.72 -13.33 -2.02
C MET A 259 13.86 -12.07 -2.04
N GLN A 260 13.87 -11.34 -0.94
CA GLN A 260 13.23 -10.03 -0.87
C GLN A 260 13.76 -9.12 -1.98
N SER A 261 12.86 -8.34 -2.55
CA SER A 261 13.17 -7.40 -3.65
C SER A 261 12.82 -5.98 -3.22
N ILE A 262 13.42 -5.00 -3.88
CA ILE A 262 12.96 -3.62 -3.83
C ILE A 262 12.00 -3.42 -5.00
N ILE A 263 10.78 -3.02 -4.71
CA ILE A 263 9.77 -2.67 -5.70
C ILE A 263 9.57 -1.16 -5.67
N MET A 264 9.84 -0.51 -6.77
CA MET A 264 9.66 0.94 -6.89
C MET A 264 8.64 1.25 -7.98
N VAL A 265 7.66 2.09 -7.66
CA VAL A 265 6.60 2.46 -8.60
C VAL A 265 6.45 3.98 -8.62
N GLU A 266 6.64 4.59 -9.77
CA GLU A 266 6.32 6.00 -9.95
C GLU A 266 4.85 6.18 -10.26
N TYR A 267 4.18 7.01 -9.45
CA TYR A 267 2.78 7.39 -9.63
C TYR A 267 1.86 6.19 -9.95
N PRO A 268 1.71 5.23 -9.04
CA PRO A 268 0.85 4.05 -9.24
C PRO A 268 -0.62 4.41 -9.53
N GLU A 269 -1.04 5.63 -9.19
CA GLU A 269 -2.36 6.17 -9.49
C GLU A 269 -2.53 6.67 -10.94
N LEU A 270 -1.47 6.70 -11.74
CA LEU A 270 -1.50 7.28 -13.07
C LEU A 270 -2.55 6.59 -13.97
N PHE A 271 -3.42 7.39 -14.57
CA PHE A 271 -4.55 6.96 -15.40
C PHE A 271 -5.64 6.13 -14.68
N LEU A 272 -5.59 6.02 -13.35
CA LEU A 272 -6.59 5.26 -12.58
C LEU A 272 -7.74 6.15 -12.11
N HIS A 273 -8.95 5.65 -12.27
CA HIS A 273 -10.12 6.20 -11.59
C HIS A 273 -9.96 6.03 -10.06
N PRO A 274 -10.50 6.94 -9.22
CA PRO A 274 -10.33 6.87 -7.76
C PRO A 274 -10.62 5.51 -7.11
N SER A 275 -11.60 4.76 -7.62
CA SER A 275 -11.87 3.40 -7.14
C SER A 275 -10.71 2.43 -7.40
N LEU A 276 -10.07 2.52 -8.57
CA LEU A 276 -8.91 1.69 -8.92
C LEU A 276 -7.63 2.14 -8.21
N GLN A 277 -7.52 3.42 -7.84
CA GLN A 277 -6.40 3.89 -7.00
C GLN A 277 -6.39 3.21 -5.63
N LYS A 278 -7.57 2.98 -5.04
CA LYS A 278 -7.70 2.22 -3.79
C LYS A 278 -7.27 0.76 -3.96
N GLU A 279 -7.60 0.13 -5.08
CA GLU A 279 -7.15 -1.25 -5.37
C GLU A 279 -5.63 -1.30 -5.60
N ALA A 280 -5.06 -0.36 -6.36
CA ALA A 280 -3.62 -0.24 -6.52
C ALA A 280 -2.88 -0.08 -5.18
N SER A 281 -3.41 0.77 -4.28
CA SER A 281 -2.89 0.92 -2.91
C SER A 281 -2.91 -0.38 -2.12
N LYS A 282 -3.97 -1.19 -2.24
CA LYS A 282 -4.05 -2.50 -1.59
C LYS A 282 -3.02 -3.49 -2.14
N ILE A 283 -2.82 -3.53 -3.46
CA ILE A 283 -1.80 -4.37 -4.09
C ILE A 283 -0.41 -3.98 -3.56
N LEU A 284 -0.07 -2.69 -3.56
CA LEU A 284 1.20 -2.21 -3.03
C LEU A 284 1.40 -2.57 -1.55
N TYR A 285 0.34 -2.49 -0.75
CA TYR A 285 0.37 -2.92 0.65
C TYR A 285 0.61 -4.43 0.79
N GLN A 286 -0.02 -5.28 -0.04
CA GLN A 286 0.24 -6.72 -0.03
C GLN A 286 1.68 -7.04 -0.43
N LEU A 287 2.20 -6.38 -1.47
CA LEU A 287 3.59 -6.49 -1.90
C LEU A 287 4.57 -6.12 -0.78
N SER A 288 4.24 -5.11 0.04
CA SER A 288 5.10 -4.64 1.14
C SER A 288 5.25 -5.62 2.31
N LYS A 289 4.42 -6.66 2.38
CA LYS A 289 4.53 -7.69 3.43
C LYS A 289 5.78 -8.57 3.28
N LYS A 290 6.28 -8.71 2.06
CA LYS A 290 7.43 -9.58 1.75
C LYS A 290 8.59 -8.83 1.09
N ASN A 291 8.39 -7.57 0.71
CA ASN A 291 9.37 -6.78 -0.06
C ASN A 291 9.45 -5.36 0.45
N GLN A 292 10.54 -4.68 0.16
CA GLN A 292 10.63 -3.24 0.33
C GLN A 292 9.89 -2.55 -0.82
N VAL A 293 8.76 -1.91 -0.54
CA VAL A 293 7.98 -1.17 -1.54
C VAL A 293 8.16 0.33 -1.33
N ILE A 294 8.54 1.03 -2.39
CA ILE A 294 8.69 2.48 -2.40
C ILE A 294 7.91 3.02 -3.61
N PHE A 295 7.04 3.97 -3.40
CA PHE A 295 6.35 4.60 -4.52
C PHE A 295 6.20 6.11 -4.31
N THR A 296 6.10 6.84 -5.42
CA THR A 296 5.81 8.28 -5.42
C THR A 296 4.33 8.50 -5.74
N THR A 297 3.72 9.48 -5.12
CA THR A 297 2.32 9.80 -5.40
C THR A 297 2.01 11.26 -5.12
N HIS A 298 1.10 11.81 -5.90
CA HIS A 298 0.38 13.06 -5.62
C HIS A 298 -1.10 12.81 -5.32
N SER A 299 -1.52 11.53 -5.25
CA SER A 299 -2.90 11.17 -4.99
C SER A 299 -3.17 11.04 -3.50
N PRO A 300 -4.11 11.79 -2.99
CA PRO A 300 -4.58 11.64 -1.62
C PRO A 300 -5.13 10.24 -1.35
N ASN A 301 -5.84 9.63 -2.32
CA ASN A 301 -6.37 8.28 -2.19
C ASN A 301 -5.28 7.21 -1.95
N MET A 302 -4.04 7.50 -2.34
CA MET A 302 -2.91 6.65 -2.06
C MET A 302 -2.37 6.91 -0.65
N VAL A 303 -2.23 8.18 -0.25
CA VAL A 303 -1.61 8.58 1.03
C VAL A 303 -2.42 8.17 2.25
N VAL A 304 -3.76 8.28 2.19
CA VAL A 304 -4.64 8.03 3.36
C VAL A 304 -4.59 6.60 3.92
N ASN A 305 -4.09 5.65 3.14
CA ASN A 305 -3.97 4.25 3.57
C ASN A 305 -2.69 3.97 4.38
N PHE A 306 -1.78 4.94 4.52
CA PHE A 306 -0.48 4.78 5.16
C PHE A 306 -0.37 5.59 6.44
N THR A 307 0.49 5.15 7.35
CA THR A 307 0.78 5.83 8.61
C THR A 307 1.85 6.91 8.43
N ARG A 308 1.96 7.84 9.39
CA ARG A 308 2.99 8.90 9.37
C ARG A 308 4.41 8.38 9.20
N GLY A 309 4.74 7.23 9.79
CA GLY A 309 6.06 6.62 9.67
C GLY A 309 6.35 6.01 8.29
N GLN A 310 5.32 5.80 7.47
CA GLN A 310 5.45 5.25 6.12
C GLN A 310 5.46 6.33 5.04
N VAL A 311 5.12 7.58 5.39
CA VAL A 311 5.05 8.71 4.46
C VAL A 311 6.30 9.57 4.61
N CYS A 312 6.95 9.83 3.49
CA CYS A 312 8.06 10.77 3.38
C CYS A 312 7.68 11.89 2.41
N GLN A 313 7.62 13.11 2.92
CA GLN A 313 7.33 14.29 2.09
C GLN A 313 8.62 14.79 1.43
N MET A 314 8.59 14.92 0.12
CA MET A 314 9.66 15.56 -0.64
C MET A 314 9.32 17.03 -0.84
N ALA A 315 10.23 17.90 -0.45
CA ALA A 315 10.11 19.35 -0.61
C ALA A 315 11.40 19.93 -1.21
N LEU A 316 11.37 21.17 -1.62
CA LEU A 316 12.58 21.91 -1.99
C LEU A 316 12.99 22.80 -0.80
N ASP A 317 14.28 22.93 -0.59
CA ASP A 317 14.83 23.92 0.33
C ASP A 317 14.90 25.32 -0.32
N GLU A 318 15.43 26.30 0.41
CA GLU A 318 15.56 27.68 -0.07
C GLU A 318 16.55 27.82 -1.26
N GLU A 319 17.47 26.87 -1.42
CA GLU A 319 18.44 26.82 -2.52
C GLU A 319 17.94 26.01 -3.73
N GLY A 320 16.73 25.39 -3.61
CA GLY A 320 16.12 24.59 -4.67
C GLY A 320 16.53 23.11 -4.67
N TYR A 321 17.19 22.63 -3.61
CA TYR A 321 17.54 21.21 -3.49
C TYR A 321 16.42 20.41 -2.85
N SER A 322 16.27 19.15 -3.27
CA SER A 322 15.27 18.24 -2.69
C SER A 322 15.65 17.81 -1.29
N ILE A 323 14.73 18.01 -0.35
CA ILE A 323 14.84 17.54 1.02
C ILE A 323 13.71 16.54 1.34
N ALA A 324 14.04 15.55 2.16
CA ALA A 324 13.10 14.53 2.62
C ALA A 324 12.67 14.82 4.06
N ARG A 325 11.38 14.94 4.30
CA ARG A 325 10.79 15.15 5.64
C ARG A 325 10.07 13.88 6.06
N GLN A 326 10.52 13.28 7.16
CA GLN A 326 9.89 12.09 7.76
C GLN A 326 8.92 12.48 8.89
N ASN A 327 8.05 11.55 9.26
CA ASN A 327 7.07 11.71 10.34
C ASN A 327 6.18 12.96 10.20
N VAL A 328 5.89 13.35 8.97
CA VAL A 328 5.03 14.48 8.66
C VAL A 328 3.58 14.21 9.03
N ASP A 329 2.85 15.26 9.37
CA ASP A 329 1.41 15.16 9.54
C ASP A 329 0.75 14.96 8.18
N ILE A 330 -0.05 13.91 8.05
CA ILE A 330 -0.74 13.59 6.81
C ILE A 330 -1.65 14.76 6.37
N ASP A 331 -2.29 15.45 7.31
CA ASP A 331 -3.13 16.60 7.00
C ASP A 331 -2.31 17.74 6.37
N ASN A 332 -1.08 17.96 6.83
CA ASN A 332 -0.19 18.95 6.23
C ASN A 332 0.27 18.52 4.83
N VAL A 333 0.58 17.24 4.65
CA VAL A 333 0.94 16.68 3.33
C VAL A 333 -0.19 16.88 2.33
N LEU A 334 -1.43 16.65 2.76
CA LEU A 334 -2.60 16.81 1.91
C LEU A 334 -2.84 18.28 1.54
N ASN A 335 -2.69 19.19 2.50
CA ASN A 335 -2.78 20.63 2.25
C ASN A 335 -1.70 21.11 1.27
N ASP A 336 -0.47 20.64 1.40
CA ASP A 336 0.64 20.97 0.48
C ASP A 336 0.41 20.42 -0.94
N LEU A 337 -0.30 19.30 -1.07
CA LEU A 337 -0.74 18.76 -2.36
C LEU A 337 -1.92 19.53 -2.96
N GLY A 338 -2.42 20.56 -2.27
CA GLY A 338 -3.56 21.36 -2.71
C GLY A 338 -4.91 20.67 -2.50
N TYR A 339 -4.92 19.57 -1.76
CA TYR A 339 -6.14 18.88 -1.40
C TYR A 339 -6.64 19.37 -0.04
N SER A 340 -7.84 19.89 -0.04
CA SER A 340 -8.60 20.04 1.20
C SER A 340 -9.21 18.67 1.56
N ALA A 341 -9.60 18.53 2.82
CA ALA A 341 -10.34 17.35 3.25
C ALA A 341 -11.61 17.04 2.41
N ASN A 342 -12.04 17.98 1.59
CA ASN A 342 -13.17 17.87 0.65
C ASN A 342 -12.96 16.90 -0.49
N ASP A 343 -11.73 16.85 -1.00
CA ASP A 343 -11.41 16.09 -2.20
C ASP A 343 -11.42 14.59 -1.93
N PHE A 344 -11.46 14.21 -0.62
CA PHE A 344 -11.47 12.81 -0.18
C PHE A 344 -12.85 12.20 -0.03
N LEU A 345 -13.86 13.03 0.14
CA LEU A 345 -15.17 12.56 0.47
C LEU A 345 -16.06 12.65 -0.78
N ASN A 346 -16.14 11.56 -1.55
CA ASN A 346 -17.34 11.27 -2.34
C ASN A 346 -18.50 11.01 -1.36
N VAL A 347 -18.75 11.96 -0.43
CA VAL A 347 -19.71 11.82 0.64
C VAL A 347 -20.77 12.89 0.43
N ASP A 348 -21.99 12.46 0.26
CA ASP A 348 -23.13 13.38 0.14
C ASP A 348 -23.74 13.72 1.50
N PHE A 349 -23.49 12.88 2.51
CA PHE A 349 -24.06 13.05 3.83
C PHE A 349 -23.14 12.53 4.94
N VAL A 350 -23.10 13.26 6.08
CA VAL A 350 -22.27 12.88 7.23
C VAL A 350 -23.12 12.67 8.47
N PHE A 351 -22.96 11.51 9.09
CA PHE A 351 -23.45 11.26 10.45
C PHE A 351 -22.33 11.55 11.47
N ILE A 352 -22.64 12.35 12.47
CA ILE A 352 -21.76 12.64 13.59
C ILE A 352 -22.33 11.95 14.81
N VAL A 353 -21.62 10.95 15.32
CA VAL A 353 -22.02 10.14 16.48
C VAL A 353 -21.08 10.36 17.65
N GLU A 354 -21.55 10.11 18.87
CA GLU A 354 -20.80 10.45 20.08
C GLU A 354 -19.65 9.50 20.36
N GLY A 355 -19.87 8.17 20.22
CA GLY A 355 -18.94 7.12 20.62
C GLY A 355 -18.37 6.29 19.47
N LYS A 356 -17.26 5.60 19.76
CA LYS A 356 -16.68 4.60 18.84
C LYS A 356 -17.62 3.40 18.63
N GLN A 357 -18.39 3.05 19.64
CA GLN A 357 -19.35 1.93 19.56
C GLN A 357 -20.50 2.29 18.62
N ASP A 358 -21.00 3.53 18.67
CA ASP A 358 -22.04 4.00 17.77
C ASP A 358 -21.57 3.96 16.32
N LYS A 359 -20.31 4.34 16.07
CA LYS A 359 -19.69 4.26 14.75
C LYS A 359 -19.66 2.85 14.19
N SER A 360 -19.49 1.84 15.01
CA SER A 360 -19.46 0.43 14.56
C SER A 360 -20.85 -0.18 14.39
N ARG A 361 -21.82 0.27 15.19
CA ARG A 361 -23.19 -0.29 15.20
C ARG A 361 -24.13 0.41 14.21
N PHE A 362 -23.95 1.70 14.02
CA PHE A 362 -24.81 2.50 13.16
C PHE A 362 -24.84 2.02 11.68
N PRO A 363 -23.72 1.60 11.06
CA PRO A 363 -23.74 1.02 9.72
C PRO A 363 -24.67 -0.17 9.57
N LEU A 364 -24.77 -1.03 10.60
CA LEU A 364 -25.65 -2.21 10.58
C LEU A 364 -27.14 -1.85 10.48
N LEU A 365 -27.54 -0.73 11.11
CA LEU A 365 -28.88 -0.20 10.97
C LEU A 365 -29.14 0.40 9.59
N LEU A 366 -28.16 1.14 9.07
CA LEU A 366 -28.25 1.74 7.73
C LEU A 366 -28.36 0.66 6.66
N GLU A 367 -27.57 -0.42 6.77
CA GLU A 367 -27.60 -1.55 5.84
C GLU A 367 -28.99 -2.19 5.74
N LYS A 368 -29.65 -2.32 6.87
CA LYS A 368 -30.98 -2.93 6.92
C LYS A 368 -32.08 -2.12 6.20
N TYR A 369 -31.96 -0.79 6.24
CA TYR A 369 -33.02 0.12 5.78
C TYR A 369 -32.70 0.89 4.51
N TYR A 370 -31.41 0.99 4.15
CA TYR A 370 -30.89 1.81 3.05
C TYR A 370 -29.82 1.06 2.27
N THR A 371 -30.23 0.04 1.52
CA THR A 371 -29.31 -0.82 0.75
C THR A 371 -28.60 -0.08 -0.38
N GLU A 372 -29.24 0.98 -0.92
CA GLU A 372 -28.69 1.82 -1.99
C GLU A 372 -27.46 2.64 -1.61
N ILE A 373 -27.18 2.81 -0.32
CA ILE A 373 -26.00 3.52 0.17
C ILE A 373 -24.77 2.61 0.31
N TYR A 374 -24.92 1.34 -0.03
CA TYR A 374 -23.81 0.38 -0.05
C TYR A 374 -23.38 0.11 -1.48
N ASP A 375 -22.07 0.00 -1.68
CA ASP A 375 -21.51 -0.43 -2.95
C ASP A 375 -21.69 -1.96 -3.13
N LYS A 376 -21.35 -2.46 -4.33
CA LYS A 376 -21.43 -3.90 -4.65
C LYS A 376 -20.57 -4.79 -3.74
N LYS A 377 -19.65 -4.21 -2.96
CA LYS A 377 -18.76 -4.90 -2.03
C LYS A 377 -19.25 -4.79 -0.58
N GLY A 378 -20.43 -4.20 -0.34
CA GLY A 378 -21.01 -4.02 0.99
C GLY A 378 -20.32 -2.92 1.82
N GLN A 379 -19.63 -1.97 1.20
CA GLN A 379 -19.05 -0.82 1.89
C GLN A 379 -19.95 0.40 1.75
N LEU A 380 -20.04 1.21 2.82
CA LEU A 380 -20.77 2.49 2.77
C LEU A 380 -20.23 3.37 1.64
N SER A 381 -21.11 3.74 0.74
CA SER A 381 -20.83 4.63 -0.39
C SER A 381 -21.60 5.93 -0.17
N ARG A 382 -20.96 7.08 -0.40
CA ARG A 382 -21.57 8.41 -0.33
C ARG A 382 -21.97 8.90 1.09
N ILE A 383 -21.74 8.10 2.15
CA ILE A 383 -22.03 8.44 3.54
C ILE A 383 -20.79 8.25 4.40
N ALA A 384 -20.47 9.21 5.26
CA ALA A 384 -19.44 9.10 6.29
C ALA A 384 -20.04 9.10 7.69
N ILE A 385 -19.40 8.36 8.61
CA ILE A 385 -19.73 8.35 10.03
C ILE A 385 -18.51 8.80 10.82
N ILE A 386 -18.64 9.94 11.50
CA ILE A 386 -17.57 10.57 12.26
C ILE A 386 -17.89 10.49 13.75
N THR A 387 -16.90 10.17 14.59
CA THR A 387 -17.04 10.17 16.04
C THR A 387 -16.43 11.42 16.65
N THR A 388 -17.09 12.00 17.64
CA THR A 388 -16.55 13.13 18.40
C THR A 388 -15.63 12.71 19.54
N ASN A 389 -15.62 11.41 19.90
CA ASN A 389 -14.81 10.78 20.97
C ASN A 389 -14.87 11.46 22.34
N SER A 390 -15.75 12.41 22.56
CA SER A 390 -16.11 12.98 23.88
C SER A 390 -17.21 14.02 23.72
N CYS A 391 -18.01 14.18 24.76
CA CYS A 391 -19.09 15.14 24.88
C CYS A 391 -18.67 16.62 24.88
N THR A 392 -17.44 16.98 24.48
CA THR A 392 -17.03 18.39 24.45
C THR A 392 -17.44 19.03 23.14
N ASN A 393 -18.36 19.97 23.22
CA ASN A 393 -18.85 20.78 22.11
C ASN A 393 -17.74 21.44 21.26
N ILE A 394 -16.56 21.66 21.85
CA ILE A 394 -15.40 22.26 21.17
C ILE A 394 -14.84 21.34 20.05
N LYS A 395 -14.70 20.04 20.30
CA LYS A 395 -14.22 19.10 19.28
C LYS A 395 -15.25 18.92 18.17
N THR A 396 -16.51 18.88 18.54
CA THR A 396 -17.60 18.81 17.56
C THR A 396 -17.63 20.06 16.69
N TYR A 397 -17.39 21.24 17.26
CA TYR A 397 -17.28 22.49 16.51
C TYR A 397 -16.12 22.47 15.51
N ALA A 398 -14.95 22.00 15.93
CA ALA A 398 -13.80 21.89 15.04
C ALA A 398 -14.07 20.92 13.88
N ASN A 399 -14.73 19.78 14.15
CA ASN A 399 -15.13 18.83 13.10
C ASN A 399 -16.18 19.44 12.16
N LEU A 400 -17.13 20.22 12.69
CA LEU A 400 -18.12 20.91 11.88
C LEU A 400 -17.50 22.03 11.05
N LYS A 401 -16.55 22.79 11.59
CA LYS A 401 -15.80 23.79 10.83
C LYS A 401 -15.02 23.13 9.69
N TYR A 402 -14.39 22.02 9.98
CA TYR A 402 -13.72 21.18 8.99
C TYR A 402 -14.69 20.69 7.90
N MET A 403 -15.88 20.19 8.26
CA MET A 403 -16.89 19.74 7.30
C MET A 403 -17.47 20.86 6.44
N ASN A 404 -17.51 22.09 6.93
CA ASN A 404 -17.96 23.23 6.12
C ASN A 404 -16.95 23.70 5.09
N GLN A 405 -15.67 23.53 5.37
CA GLN A 405 -14.64 23.59 4.34
C GLN A 405 -14.89 22.54 3.26
N LEU A 406 -15.64 21.46 3.59
CA LEU A 406 -16.03 20.35 2.71
C LEU A 406 -17.29 20.62 1.87
N TYR A 407 -17.80 21.84 1.79
CA TYR A 407 -19.04 22.18 1.05
C TYR A 407 -20.29 21.34 1.43
N LEU A 408 -20.24 20.58 2.53
CA LEU A 408 -21.37 19.76 3.01
C LEU A 408 -22.40 20.57 3.80
N ARG A 409 -22.31 21.87 3.77
CA ARG A 409 -23.12 22.91 4.46
C ARG A 409 -24.19 22.40 5.44
N ASP A 410 -25.28 21.82 4.93
CA ASP A 410 -26.42 21.36 5.73
C ASP A 410 -26.65 19.84 5.66
N GLN A 411 -25.73 19.11 4.99
CA GLN A 411 -25.89 17.67 4.73
C GLN A 411 -25.19 16.83 5.82
N PHE A 412 -25.55 17.09 7.04
CA PHE A 412 -25.09 16.30 8.19
C PHE A 412 -26.19 16.14 9.23
N LEU A 413 -26.08 15.07 10.02
CA LEU A 413 -26.92 14.85 11.20
C LEU A 413 -26.02 14.49 12.39
N MET A 414 -26.14 15.27 13.46
CA MET A 414 -25.53 14.94 14.75
C MET A 414 -26.49 14.08 15.55
N ILE A 415 -26.06 12.89 15.92
CA ILE A 415 -26.82 11.99 16.77
C ILE A 415 -26.16 11.99 18.15
N ARG A 416 -26.91 12.36 19.17
CA ARG A 416 -26.43 12.43 20.55
C ARG A 416 -27.31 11.64 21.49
N ASP A 417 -26.68 11.11 22.52
CA ASP A 417 -27.35 10.47 23.64
C ASP A 417 -28.24 11.47 24.39
N GLY A 418 -29.37 11.00 24.93
CA GLY A 418 -30.31 11.83 25.68
C GLY A 418 -29.81 12.21 27.07
N ASP A 419 -28.93 11.40 27.68
CA ASP A 419 -28.34 11.60 29.00
C ASP A 419 -29.38 11.92 30.10
N GLY A 420 -30.61 11.47 29.94
CA GLY A 420 -31.71 11.75 30.85
C GLY A 420 -32.22 13.21 30.82
N LYS A 421 -31.95 13.94 29.74
CA LYS A 421 -32.39 15.34 29.54
C LYS A 421 -33.54 15.41 28.55
N ASN A 422 -34.24 16.56 28.56
CA ASN A 422 -35.27 16.85 27.58
C ASN A 422 -34.63 17.04 26.18
N PRO A 423 -35.01 16.26 25.15
CA PRO A 423 -34.44 16.39 23.81
C PRO A 423 -34.59 17.76 23.16
N GLU A 424 -35.73 18.42 23.35
CA GLU A 424 -36.03 19.75 22.77
C GLU A 424 -35.15 20.83 23.41
N GLU A 425 -35.01 20.83 24.74
CA GLU A 425 -34.15 21.75 25.47
C GLU A 425 -32.69 21.57 25.08
N LEU A 426 -32.22 20.32 24.99
CA LEU A 426 -30.85 20.01 24.63
C LEU A 426 -30.55 20.42 23.17
N THR A 427 -31.48 20.22 22.25
CA THR A 427 -31.38 20.71 20.87
C THR A 427 -31.29 22.22 20.81
N GLY A 428 -32.14 22.92 21.57
CA GLY A 428 -32.10 24.39 21.68
C GLY A 428 -30.77 24.91 22.22
N GLN A 429 -30.25 24.31 23.29
CA GLN A 429 -28.96 24.65 23.88
C GLN A 429 -27.80 24.45 22.89
N LEU A 430 -27.82 23.37 22.14
CA LEU A 430 -26.81 23.10 21.12
C LEU A 430 -26.86 24.10 19.98
N CYS A 431 -28.03 24.38 19.43
CA CYS A 431 -28.20 25.36 18.36
C CYS A 431 -27.74 26.76 18.80
N SER A 432 -28.08 27.18 20.03
CA SER A 432 -27.62 28.43 20.58
C SER A 432 -26.10 28.49 20.73
N TYR A 433 -25.49 27.45 21.27
CA TYR A 433 -24.04 27.35 21.41
C TYR A 433 -23.32 27.50 20.04
N TYR A 434 -23.78 26.80 19.02
CA TYR A 434 -23.16 26.90 17.70
C TYR A 434 -23.43 28.23 17.01
N SER A 435 -24.58 28.85 17.25
CA SER A 435 -24.90 30.20 16.77
C SER A 435 -23.99 31.26 17.37
N GLU A 436 -23.74 31.21 18.68
CA GLU A 436 -22.82 32.12 19.37
C GLU A 436 -21.38 31.95 18.88
N ARG A 437 -20.93 30.70 18.71
CA ARG A 437 -19.61 30.43 18.15
C ARG A 437 -19.46 30.95 16.73
N ASN A 438 -20.48 30.84 15.90
CA ASN A 438 -20.47 31.37 14.54
C ASN A 438 -20.36 32.88 14.47
N GLN A 439 -20.88 33.59 15.44
CA GLN A 439 -20.71 35.05 15.52
C GLN A 439 -19.26 35.47 15.80
N GLN A 440 -18.51 34.62 16.49
CA GLN A 440 -17.10 34.83 16.82
C GLN A 440 -16.14 34.34 15.73
N ASP A 441 -16.62 33.52 14.77
CA ASP A 441 -15.78 32.93 13.71
C ASP A 441 -15.82 33.79 12.44
N ILE A 442 -14.65 34.03 11.84
CA ILE A 442 -14.49 34.83 10.62
C ILE A 442 -15.28 34.23 9.45
N ASP A 443 -15.34 32.90 9.37
CA ASP A 443 -15.98 32.18 8.27
C ASP A 443 -17.48 31.99 8.44
N LYS A 444 -18.05 32.34 9.59
CA LYS A 444 -19.49 32.21 9.95
C LYS A 444 -20.07 30.82 9.66
N LEU A 445 -19.30 29.79 9.93
CA LEU A 445 -19.62 28.38 9.63
C LEU A 445 -19.40 27.49 10.86
N PRO A 446 -20.17 26.42 11.07
CA PRO A 446 -21.34 25.87 10.37
C PRO A 446 -22.64 26.40 10.92
N ARG A 447 -23.69 26.37 10.12
CA ARG A 447 -25.06 26.67 10.57
C ARG A 447 -25.70 25.40 11.09
N VAL A 448 -25.66 25.17 12.40
CA VAL A 448 -26.39 24.06 13.02
C VAL A 448 -27.83 24.53 13.29
N GLN A 449 -28.76 23.82 12.67
CA GLN A 449 -30.21 24.04 12.84
C GLN A 449 -30.83 22.83 13.57
N PRO A 450 -32.02 22.92 14.13
CA PRO A 450 -32.70 21.81 14.81
C PRO A 450 -32.76 20.53 13.97
N GLN A 451 -32.93 20.67 12.65
CA GLN A 451 -32.96 19.50 11.70
C GLN A 451 -31.61 18.76 11.57
N ASN A 452 -30.52 19.40 11.97
CA ASN A 452 -29.19 18.79 11.95
C ASN A 452 -28.85 18.10 13.29
N VAL A 453 -29.77 18.06 14.24
CA VAL A 453 -29.54 17.51 15.58
C VAL A 453 -30.63 16.49 15.91
N LEU A 454 -30.24 15.27 16.16
CA LEU A 454 -31.09 14.21 16.69
C LEU A 454 -30.62 13.83 18.08
N ILE A 455 -31.42 14.22 19.09
CA ILE A 455 -31.20 13.75 20.46
C ILE A 455 -32.00 12.48 20.65
N LEU A 456 -31.37 11.42 21.13
CA LEU A 456 -32.02 10.16 21.39
C LEU A 456 -33.04 10.32 22.54
N LYS A 457 -34.20 9.70 22.40
CA LYS A 457 -35.25 9.70 23.45
C LYS A 457 -34.75 9.06 24.75
N TYR A 458 -34.02 7.95 24.60
CA TYR A 458 -33.48 7.22 25.75
C TYR A 458 -32.10 7.73 26.15
N TYR A 459 -31.62 7.30 27.32
CA TYR A 459 -30.38 7.78 27.91
C TYR A 459 -29.21 7.67 26.93
N SER A 460 -29.07 6.54 26.28
CA SER A 460 -28.06 6.28 25.25
C SER A 460 -28.57 5.28 24.21
N PHE A 461 -27.79 5.09 23.16
CA PHE A 461 -28.13 4.21 22.06
C PHE A 461 -28.38 2.76 22.51
N GLU A 462 -27.65 2.26 23.52
CA GLU A 462 -27.83 0.92 24.06
C GLU A 462 -29.21 0.68 24.64
N ASN A 463 -29.87 1.71 25.17
CA ASN A 463 -31.20 1.56 25.79
C ASN A 463 -32.28 1.15 24.79
N TYR A 464 -32.08 1.37 23.49
CA TYR A 464 -33.00 0.92 22.44
C TYR A 464 -33.01 -0.60 22.25
N PHE A 465 -31.95 -1.28 22.65
CA PHE A 465 -31.83 -2.74 22.56
C PHE A 465 -32.46 -3.45 23.75
N LEU A 466 -32.95 -2.73 24.75
CA LEU A 466 -33.64 -3.28 25.91
C LEU A 466 -35.13 -3.53 25.59
N ASN A 467 -35.40 -4.58 24.86
CA ASN A 467 -36.76 -5.08 24.60
C ASN A 467 -36.85 -6.57 25.02
N PRO A 468 -37.60 -6.89 26.10
CA PRO A 468 -37.64 -8.24 26.65
C PRO A 468 -38.05 -9.29 25.61
N GLU A 469 -39.08 -9.01 24.81
CA GLU A 469 -39.62 -9.96 23.82
C GLU A 469 -38.61 -10.25 22.72
N ILE A 470 -37.88 -9.20 22.24
CA ILE A 470 -36.85 -9.34 21.22
C ILE A 470 -35.67 -10.12 21.82
N MET A 471 -35.26 -9.81 23.05
CA MET A 471 -34.14 -10.45 23.72
C MET A 471 -34.36 -11.95 23.92
N VAL A 472 -35.61 -12.39 24.18
CA VAL A 472 -35.99 -13.81 24.20
C VAL A 472 -35.85 -14.42 22.80
N LYS A 473 -36.34 -13.74 21.74
CA LYS A 473 -36.29 -14.25 20.37
C LYS A 473 -34.86 -14.45 19.86
N VAL A 474 -33.92 -13.61 20.29
CA VAL A 474 -32.50 -13.70 19.90
C VAL A 474 -31.65 -14.51 20.90
N GLY A 475 -32.27 -15.10 21.95
CA GLY A 475 -31.59 -15.97 22.87
C GLY A 475 -30.70 -15.30 23.92
N VAL A 476 -30.87 -14.00 24.15
CA VAL A 476 -30.14 -13.25 25.19
C VAL A 476 -30.66 -13.57 26.58
N VAL A 477 -31.96 -13.81 26.72
CA VAL A 477 -32.64 -14.31 27.93
C VAL A 477 -33.57 -15.45 27.55
N GLU A 478 -33.85 -16.34 28.48
CA GLU A 478 -34.67 -17.52 28.26
C GLU A 478 -36.19 -17.19 28.24
N SER A 479 -36.59 -16.22 29.04
CA SER A 479 -37.98 -15.76 29.13
C SER A 479 -38.06 -14.27 29.46
N VAL A 480 -39.24 -13.68 29.23
CA VAL A 480 -39.54 -12.30 29.61
C VAL A 480 -39.48 -12.11 31.14
N GLU A 481 -39.91 -13.13 31.89
CA GLU A 481 -39.84 -13.12 33.34
C GLU A 481 -38.39 -13.06 33.83
N GLN A 482 -37.50 -13.85 33.24
CA GLN A 482 -36.09 -13.87 33.56
C GLN A 482 -35.43 -12.47 33.29
N PHE A 483 -35.83 -11.77 32.23
CA PHE A 483 -35.35 -10.41 31.97
C PHE A 483 -35.67 -9.47 33.14
N TRP A 484 -36.92 -9.51 33.62
CA TRP A 484 -37.35 -8.65 34.72
C TRP A 484 -36.70 -9.03 36.05
N GLU A 485 -36.51 -10.29 36.32
CA GLU A 485 -35.81 -10.78 37.52
C GLU A 485 -34.37 -10.33 37.54
N ILE A 486 -33.64 -10.51 36.43
CA ILE A 486 -32.25 -10.07 36.32
C ILE A 486 -32.14 -8.54 36.48
N LEU A 487 -32.98 -7.78 35.79
CA LEU A 487 -32.94 -6.32 35.85
C LEU A 487 -33.26 -5.79 37.25
N PHE A 488 -34.27 -6.37 37.91
CA PHE A 488 -34.66 -5.96 39.25
C PHE A 488 -33.62 -6.40 40.31
N ASP A 489 -33.01 -7.56 40.16
CA ASP A 489 -31.93 -7.99 41.03
C ASP A 489 -30.73 -7.00 40.92
N LYS A 490 -30.35 -6.62 39.69
CA LYS A 490 -29.30 -5.61 39.46
C LYS A 490 -29.68 -4.21 39.94
N TRP A 491 -30.97 -3.85 39.86
CA TRP A 491 -31.47 -2.63 40.49
C TRP A 491 -31.22 -2.63 41.99
N LYS A 492 -31.60 -3.70 42.69
CA LYS A 492 -31.36 -3.85 44.14
C LYS A 492 -29.88 -3.94 44.50
N GLN A 493 -29.08 -4.59 43.69
CA GLN A 493 -27.67 -4.76 43.99
C GLN A 493 -26.90 -3.43 43.94
N TYR A 494 -27.02 -2.67 42.85
CA TYR A 494 -26.19 -1.47 42.66
C TYR A 494 -26.78 -0.36 41.79
N LEU A 495 -27.68 -0.64 40.83
CA LEU A 495 -28.16 0.37 39.89
C LEU A 495 -28.85 1.53 40.57
N HIS A 496 -29.59 1.31 41.66
CA HIS A 496 -30.27 2.33 42.43
C HIS A 496 -29.30 3.32 43.12
N ARG A 497 -28.01 3.00 43.24
CA ARG A 497 -27.00 3.84 43.93
C ARG A 497 -26.14 4.64 42.98
N ILE A 498 -26.07 4.28 41.68
CA ILE A 498 -25.30 5.05 40.71
C ILE A 498 -26.04 6.37 40.40
N LYS A 499 -25.30 7.35 39.84
CA LYS A 499 -25.84 8.70 39.56
C LYS A 499 -27.14 8.66 38.76
N SER A 500 -27.20 7.86 37.71
CA SER A 500 -28.40 7.70 36.88
C SER A 500 -29.55 7.06 37.62
N GLY A 501 -29.31 6.08 38.50
CA GLY A 501 -30.33 5.47 39.33
C GLY A 501 -30.86 6.41 40.45
N MET A 502 -29.99 7.16 41.06
CA MET A 502 -30.41 8.20 42.01
C MET A 502 -31.28 9.27 41.34
N HIS A 503 -30.88 9.74 40.15
CA HIS A 503 -31.66 10.66 39.36
C HIS A 503 -33.04 10.11 38.97
N LEU A 504 -33.11 8.85 38.56
CA LEU A 504 -34.38 8.18 38.26
C LEU A 504 -35.32 8.21 39.49
N LYS A 505 -34.80 7.93 40.68
CA LYS A 505 -35.59 7.99 41.92
C LYS A 505 -36.09 9.40 42.25
N GLU A 506 -35.26 10.40 42.00
CA GLU A 506 -35.66 11.82 42.15
C GLU A 506 -36.80 12.19 41.20
N VAL A 507 -36.71 11.79 39.93
CA VAL A 507 -37.74 12.03 38.91
C VAL A 507 -39.06 11.31 39.24
N LEU A 508 -38.98 10.06 39.69
CA LEU A 508 -40.18 9.26 40.07
C LEU A 508 -40.75 9.64 41.43
N GLY A 509 -39.98 10.33 42.26
CA GLY A 509 -40.36 10.64 43.63
C GLY A 509 -40.47 9.43 44.57
N LYS A 510 -40.04 8.22 44.12
CA LYS A 510 -40.06 6.98 44.87
C LYS A 510 -38.94 6.01 44.38
N ASP A 511 -38.67 5.00 45.20
CA ASP A 511 -37.81 3.87 44.77
C ASP A 511 -38.65 2.79 44.05
N LEU A 512 -38.00 1.99 43.21
CA LEU A 512 -38.64 0.81 42.59
C LEU A 512 -38.51 -0.36 43.53
N GLU A 513 -39.60 -0.72 44.22
CA GLU A 513 -39.60 -1.70 45.28
C GLU A 513 -39.99 -3.12 44.78
N SER A 514 -40.66 -3.22 43.63
CA SER A 514 -41.12 -4.45 43.03
C SER A 514 -40.83 -4.53 41.53
N ILE A 515 -40.93 -5.75 40.97
CA ILE A 515 -40.84 -6.00 39.52
C ILE A 515 -42.00 -5.26 38.80
N GLU A 516 -43.17 -5.20 39.42
CA GLU A 516 -44.34 -4.47 38.91
C GLU A 516 -44.07 -3.00 38.80
N ASP A 517 -43.40 -2.39 39.77
CA ASP A 517 -42.94 -1.00 39.68
C ASP A 517 -41.97 -0.81 38.51
N LEU A 518 -41.02 -1.71 38.39
CA LEU A 518 -40.02 -1.63 37.29
C LEU A 518 -40.69 -1.77 35.92
N LYS A 519 -41.67 -2.64 35.76
CA LYS A 519 -42.48 -2.76 34.55
C LYS A 519 -43.29 -1.49 34.27
N ALA A 520 -43.92 -0.93 35.27
CA ALA A 520 -44.76 0.26 35.14
C ALA A 520 -43.97 1.52 34.70
N TYR A 521 -42.72 1.64 35.17
CA TYR A 521 -41.86 2.80 34.90
C TYR A 521 -40.69 2.44 33.96
N PHE A 522 -40.85 1.44 33.12
CA PHE A 522 -39.77 0.94 32.27
C PHE A 522 -39.38 1.97 31.19
N GLU A 523 -40.30 2.78 30.68
CA GLU A 523 -40.00 3.85 29.75
C GLU A 523 -39.14 4.92 30.42
N GLU A 524 -39.47 5.37 31.59
CA GLU A 524 -38.69 6.28 32.41
C GLU A 524 -37.32 5.67 32.74
N PHE A 525 -37.31 4.37 33.08
CA PHE A 525 -36.08 3.67 33.33
C PHE A 525 -35.12 3.73 32.11
N LYS A 526 -35.62 3.52 30.90
CA LYS A 526 -34.80 3.65 29.67
C LYS A 526 -34.36 5.10 29.42
N ILE A 527 -35.12 6.11 29.81
CA ILE A 527 -34.78 7.52 29.64
C ILE A 527 -33.68 7.97 30.59
N TYR A 528 -33.75 7.55 31.86
CA TYR A 528 -32.89 8.11 32.92
C TYR A 528 -31.75 7.18 33.34
N MET A 529 -31.80 5.89 33.01
CA MET A 529 -30.73 4.93 33.35
C MET A 529 -29.67 4.84 32.27
N ARG A 530 -28.40 4.94 32.67
CA ARG A 530 -27.24 4.85 31.77
C ARG A 530 -27.18 3.49 31.08
N GLY A 531 -27.31 3.46 29.75
CA GLY A 531 -27.43 2.26 28.93
C GLY A 531 -26.20 1.38 28.91
N HIS A 532 -25.03 1.94 29.04
CA HIS A 532 -23.77 1.16 29.06
C HIS A 532 -23.77 0.11 30.18
N ASN A 533 -24.24 0.48 31.37
CA ASN A 533 -24.37 -0.48 32.48
C ASN A 533 -25.39 -1.57 32.19
N LEU A 534 -26.50 -1.22 31.53
CA LEU A 534 -27.57 -2.17 31.18
C LEU A 534 -27.14 -3.11 30.06
N TYR A 535 -26.40 -2.62 29.10
CA TYR A 535 -25.83 -3.45 28.04
C TYR A 535 -24.90 -4.51 28.61
N ASP A 536 -24.02 -4.16 29.51
CA ASP A 536 -23.07 -5.09 30.14
C ASP A 536 -23.79 -6.19 30.95
N ILE A 537 -24.94 -5.90 31.57
CA ILE A 537 -25.73 -6.89 32.33
C ILE A 537 -26.22 -8.02 31.41
N PHE A 538 -26.73 -7.69 30.22
CA PHE A 538 -27.40 -8.65 29.36
C PHE A 538 -26.49 -9.18 28.24
N TYR A 539 -25.65 -8.36 27.68
CA TYR A 539 -24.82 -8.68 26.54
C TYR A 539 -23.35 -8.92 26.89
N GLY A 540 -22.94 -8.60 28.13
CA GLY A 540 -21.59 -8.85 28.61
C GLY A 540 -21.14 -10.32 28.47
N PRO A 541 -21.99 -11.33 28.74
CA PRO A 541 -21.63 -12.74 28.57
C PRO A 541 -21.38 -13.19 27.12
N PHE A 542 -21.76 -12.37 26.11
CA PHE A 542 -21.64 -12.68 24.68
C PHE A 542 -20.50 -11.87 24.01
N ARG A 543 -19.55 -11.35 24.81
CA ARG A 543 -18.43 -10.50 24.31
C ARG A 543 -17.21 -11.28 23.80
N ASP A 544 -17.19 -12.59 23.88
CA ASP A 544 -16.08 -13.44 23.40
C ASP A 544 -16.19 -13.79 21.92
#